data_bd09c300be2d6a47b7eac33e5ab7feaa
#
_entry.id   bd09c300be2d6a47b7eac33e5ab7feaa
#
_cell.length_a   1.000
_cell.length_b   1.000
_cell.length_c   1.000
_cell.angle_alpha   90.00
_cell.angle_beta   90.00
_cell.angle_gamma   90.00
#
_symmetry.space_group_name_H-M   'P 1'
#
loop_
_entity.id
_entity.type
_entity.pdbx_description
1 polymer ?
#
loop_
_entity_poly.entity_id
_entity_poly.type
_entity_poly.pdbx_seq_one_letter_code
_entity_poly.pdbx_strand_id
1 'polypeptide(L)'
;MIKLEHVDKYFGDLHVLKDVNLEVAEGEKLVIIGPSGSGKSTTVRCMNFLEEPTSGHVYIDGQELTNKNKTRIVRDNMSMVFQQFNLYPHMTVLKNLTLAPMKLHHKTKAEAEELAYHYLEVVGLRDKADVYPPQLSGGQQQRIAIARALCAQTKIILFDEPTSALDPETIQEVLDVMVKLAHEKNITMVDR
;
A
#
# COMPACT_ATOMS: atom_id res chain seq x y z
N MET A 1 9.27 -3.00 13.26
CA MET A 1 8.26 -2.21 12.54
C MET A 1 6.94 -2.97 12.39
N ILE A 2 6.87 -4.09 11.65
CA ILE A 2 5.69 -4.98 11.61
C ILE A 2 6.06 -6.30 12.29
N LYS A 3 5.16 -6.87 13.09
CA LYS A 3 5.37 -8.19 13.67
C LYS A 3 4.06 -8.97 13.70
N LEU A 4 4.10 -10.21 13.21
CA LEU A 4 3.05 -11.21 13.32
C LEU A 4 3.54 -12.28 14.30
N GLU A 5 2.74 -12.60 15.29
CA GLU A 5 3.03 -13.64 16.29
C GLU A 5 1.92 -14.68 16.32
N HIS A 6 2.26 -15.91 16.01
CA HIS A 6 1.35 -17.07 16.04
C HIS A 6 0.02 -16.81 15.31
N VAL A 7 0.09 -16.14 14.15
CA VAL A 7 -1.10 -15.74 13.41
C VAL A 7 -1.70 -16.93 12.67
N ASP A 8 -2.95 -17.23 13.02
CA ASP A 8 -3.82 -18.14 12.29
C ASP A 8 -4.96 -17.39 11.61
N LYS A 9 -5.33 -17.84 10.41
CA LYS A 9 -6.53 -17.32 9.72
C LYS A 9 -7.34 -18.45 9.12
N TYR A 10 -8.60 -18.49 9.49
CA TYR A 10 -9.61 -19.37 8.92
C TYR A 10 -10.64 -18.58 8.12
N PHE A 11 -11.10 -19.15 7.01
CA PHE A 11 -12.31 -18.75 6.28
C PHE A 11 -13.27 -19.93 6.28
N GLY A 12 -14.26 -19.88 7.18
CA GLY A 12 -15.06 -21.06 7.50
C GLY A 12 -14.14 -22.20 8.01
N ASP A 13 -14.21 -23.35 7.36
CA ASP A 13 -13.37 -24.51 7.71
C ASP A 13 -11.97 -24.50 7.07
N LEU A 14 -11.72 -23.56 6.15
CA LEU A 14 -10.44 -23.47 5.45
C LEU A 14 -9.38 -22.76 6.30
N HIS A 15 -8.36 -23.49 6.77
CA HIS A 15 -7.21 -22.95 7.49
C HIS A 15 -6.16 -22.40 6.51
N VAL A 16 -6.15 -21.09 6.29
CA VAL A 16 -5.32 -20.41 5.27
C VAL A 16 -3.96 -20.01 5.82
N LEU A 17 -3.91 -19.41 7.00
CA LEU A 17 -2.65 -19.09 7.69
C LEU A 17 -2.52 -20.02 8.89
N LYS A 18 -1.34 -20.62 9.05
CA LYS A 18 -1.05 -21.63 10.08
C LYS A 18 0.18 -21.23 10.86
N ASP A 19 -0.01 -20.72 12.06
CA ASP A 19 1.04 -20.31 12.99
C ASP A 19 2.11 -19.41 12.32
N VAL A 20 1.64 -18.37 11.61
CA VAL A 20 2.55 -17.48 10.88
C VAL A 20 3.25 -16.56 11.86
N ASN A 21 4.58 -16.63 11.85
CA ASN A 21 5.48 -15.78 12.61
C ASN A 21 6.36 -15.02 11.63
N LEU A 22 6.32 -13.68 11.67
CA LEU A 22 7.03 -12.83 10.72
C LEU A 22 7.37 -11.50 11.39
N GLU A 23 8.58 -11.03 11.14
CA GLU A 23 9.02 -9.71 11.58
C GLU A 23 9.61 -8.94 10.40
N VAL A 24 9.22 -7.67 10.26
CA VAL A 24 9.74 -6.75 9.24
C VAL A 24 10.33 -5.54 9.94
N ALA A 25 11.62 -5.32 9.78
CA ALA A 25 12.32 -4.20 10.37
C ALA A 25 11.98 -2.86 9.68
N GLU A 26 12.32 -1.74 10.32
CA GLU A 26 12.18 -0.42 9.71
C GLU A 26 13.11 -0.29 8.49
N GLY A 27 12.57 0.19 7.37
CA GLY A 27 13.31 0.33 6.12
C GLY A 27 13.54 -0.96 5.35
N GLU A 28 13.11 -2.12 5.86
CA GLU A 28 13.22 -3.41 5.18
C GLU A 28 12.31 -3.49 3.95
N LYS A 29 12.78 -4.23 2.93
CA LYS A 29 12.04 -4.56 1.71
C LYS A 29 11.81 -6.06 1.69
N LEU A 30 10.62 -6.48 2.08
CA LEU A 30 10.21 -7.88 2.12
C LEU A 30 9.40 -8.24 0.88
N VAL A 31 9.73 -9.36 0.24
CA VAL A 31 8.93 -9.95 -0.84
C VAL A 31 8.43 -11.32 -0.41
N ILE A 32 7.11 -11.52 -0.44
CA ILE A 32 6.46 -12.78 -0.09
C ILE A 32 6.17 -13.56 -1.37
N ILE A 33 6.86 -14.66 -1.58
CA ILE A 33 6.72 -15.52 -2.76
C ILE A 33 6.10 -16.87 -2.42
N GLY A 34 5.44 -17.50 -3.37
CA GLY A 34 4.82 -18.81 -3.22
C GLY A 34 3.71 -19.05 -4.24
N PRO A 35 3.17 -20.28 -4.31
CA PRO A 35 2.12 -20.63 -5.28
C PRO A 35 0.82 -19.86 -5.03
N SER A 36 -0.05 -19.82 -6.04
CA SER A 36 -1.40 -19.25 -5.88
C SER A 36 -2.17 -20.01 -4.79
N GLY A 37 -2.94 -19.27 -3.97
CA GLY A 37 -3.71 -19.85 -2.87
C GLY A 37 -2.90 -20.18 -1.59
N SER A 38 -1.59 -19.89 -1.54
CA SER A 38 -0.76 -20.16 -0.34
C SER A 38 -0.94 -19.17 0.82
N GLY A 39 -1.90 -18.25 0.75
CA GLY A 39 -2.19 -17.33 1.84
C GLY A 39 -1.42 -15.99 1.80
N LYS A 40 -0.62 -15.71 0.77
CA LYS A 40 0.19 -14.47 0.67
C LYS A 40 -0.62 -13.18 0.84
N SER A 41 -1.71 -13.02 0.06
CA SER A 41 -2.60 -11.84 0.20
C SER A 41 -3.20 -11.77 1.58
N THR A 42 -3.59 -12.92 2.12
CA THR A 42 -4.17 -12.99 3.46
C THR A 42 -3.14 -12.51 4.50
N THR A 43 -1.87 -12.91 4.36
CA THR A 43 -0.78 -12.46 5.23
C THR A 43 -0.62 -10.93 5.15
N VAL A 44 -0.50 -10.37 3.92
CA VAL A 44 -0.37 -8.91 3.73
C VAL A 44 -1.59 -8.17 4.29
N ARG A 45 -2.81 -8.70 4.09
CA ARG A 45 -4.05 -8.10 4.60
C ARG A 45 -4.22 -8.26 6.12
N CYS A 46 -3.60 -9.26 6.73
CA CYS A 46 -3.53 -9.35 8.20
C CYS A 46 -2.59 -8.29 8.78
N MET A 47 -1.50 -7.91 8.09
CA MET A 47 -0.58 -6.87 8.57
C MET A 47 -1.27 -5.50 8.77
N ASN A 48 -2.24 -5.16 7.93
CA ASN A 48 -3.00 -3.91 8.06
C ASN A 48 -4.41 -4.10 8.64
N PHE A 49 -4.71 -5.30 9.14
CA PHE A 49 -6.01 -5.65 9.73
C PHE A 49 -7.22 -5.47 8.81
N LEU A 50 -7.01 -5.47 7.48
CA LEU A 50 -8.11 -5.62 6.51
C LEU A 50 -8.74 -7.01 6.63
N GLU A 51 -7.88 -8.03 6.87
CA GLU A 51 -8.29 -9.35 7.32
C GLU A 51 -7.89 -9.49 8.78
N GLU A 52 -8.88 -9.57 9.67
CA GLU A 52 -8.63 -9.82 11.09
C GLU A 52 -8.14 -11.25 11.28
N PRO A 53 -6.99 -11.49 11.94
CA PRO A 53 -6.55 -12.82 12.31
C PRO A 53 -7.63 -13.55 13.14
N THR A 54 -7.73 -14.87 12.96
CA THR A 54 -8.61 -15.70 13.81
C THR A 54 -8.01 -15.90 15.19
N SER A 55 -6.68 -16.03 15.27
CA SER A 55 -5.89 -16.03 16.50
C SER A 55 -4.49 -15.49 16.23
N GLY A 56 -3.72 -15.28 17.29
CA GLY A 56 -2.41 -14.65 17.23
C GLY A 56 -2.50 -13.12 17.30
N HIS A 57 -1.36 -12.47 17.13
CA HIS A 57 -1.21 -11.03 17.37
C HIS A 57 -0.49 -10.34 16.22
N VAL A 58 -0.88 -9.11 15.92
CA VAL A 58 -0.23 -8.24 14.93
C VAL A 58 0.19 -6.95 15.60
N TYR A 59 1.44 -6.57 15.43
CA TYR A 59 2.00 -5.35 16.01
C TYR A 59 2.55 -4.43 14.93
N ILE A 60 2.34 -3.13 15.10
CA ILE A 60 2.96 -2.05 14.34
C ILE A 60 3.67 -1.12 15.30
N ASP A 61 4.99 -0.97 15.14
CA ASP A 61 5.85 -0.19 16.05
C ASP A 61 5.65 -0.57 17.53
N GLY A 62 5.54 -1.88 17.81
CA GLY A 62 5.33 -2.42 19.14
C GLY A 62 3.92 -2.23 19.71
N GLN A 63 3.01 -1.60 18.98
CA GLN A 63 1.61 -1.47 19.36
C GLN A 63 0.78 -2.60 18.75
N GLU A 64 0.13 -3.40 19.58
CA GLU A 64 -0.78 -4.44 19.14
C GLU A 64 -2.01 -3.86 18.42
N LEU A 65 -2.32 -4.37 17.23
CA LEU A 65 -3.54 -4.04 16.52
C LEU A 65 -4.74 -4.78 17.12
N THR A 66 -5.77 -4.01 17.43
CA THR A 66 -7.04 -4.51 17.94
C THR A 66 -8.20 -3.81 17.22
N ASN A 67 -9.41 -4.33 17.34
CA ASN A 67 -10.60 -3.69 16.77
C ASN A 67 -10.83 -2.24 17.27
N LYS A 68 -10.28 -1.88 18.43
CA LYS A 68 -10.43 -0.54 19.01
C LYS A 68 -9.45 0.49 18.45
N ASN A 69 -8.25 0.06 18.04
CA ASN A 69 -7.16 0.98 17.67
C ASN A 69 -6.68 0.84 16.22
N LYS A 70 -7.03 -0.26 15.52
CA LYS A 70 -6.53 -0.58 14.17
C LYS A 70 -6.68 0.58 13.18
N THR A 71 -7.85 1.23 13.14
CA THR A 71 -8.10 2.31 12.19
C THR A 71 -7.12 3.46 12.35
N ARG A 72 -6.80 3.85 13.59
CA ARG A 72 -5.85 4.91 13.89
C ARG A 72 -4.42 4.48 13.54
N ILE A 73 -3.98 3.33 14.07
CA ILE A 73 -2.59 2.86 13.91
C ILE A 73 -2.28 2.60 12.43
N VAL A 74 -3.17 1.90 11.71
CA VAL A 74 -2.97 1.61 10.29
C VAL A 74 -2.94 2.89 9.49
N ARG A 75 -3.91 3.78 9.65
CA ARG A 75 -3.98 5.07 8.94
C ARG A 75 -2.71 5.91 9.14
N ASP A 76 -2.17 5.94 10.36
CA ASP A 76 -1.05 6.81 10.71
C ASP A 76 0.31 6.21 10.28
N ASN A 77 0.40 4.89 10.03
CA ASN A 77 1.65 4.20 9.75
C ASN A 77 1.73 3.50 8.40
N MET A 78 0.61 3.15 7.78
CA MET A 78 0.58 2.26 6.61
C MET A 78 -0.23 2.82 5.46
N SER A 79 0.26 2.60 4.25
CA SER A 79 -0.50 2.73 3.00
C SER A 79 -0.54 1.38 2.29
N MET A 80 -1.55 1.17 1.45
CA MET A 80 -1.66 -0.06 0.66
C MET A 80 -1.95 0.26 -0.80
N VAL A 81 -1.20 -0.40 -1.68
CA VAL A 81 -1.40 -0.42 -3.13
C VAL A 81 -2.00 -1.76 -3.49
N PHE A 82 -3.18 -1.74 -4.07
CA PHE A 82 -3.95 -2.93 -4.42
C PHE A 82 -3.74 -3.34 -5.88
N GLN A 83 -4.08 -4.57 -6.19
CA GLN A 83 -4.20 -5.08 -7.57
C GLN A 83 -5.19 -4.24 -8.40
N GLN A 84 -6.35 -3.91 -7.83
CA GLN A 84 -7.27 -2.92 -8.41
C GLN A 84 -6.85 -1.55 -7.88
N PHE A 85 -6.62 -0.60 -8.74
CA PHE A 85 -6.01 0.70 -8.44
C PHE A 85 -6.72 1.51 -7.35
N ASN A 86 -8.01 1.29 -7.16
CA ASN A 86 -8.87 1.91 -6.13
C ASN A 86 -8.79 3.44 -6.07
N LEU A 87 -8.54 4.07 -7.22
CA LEU A 87 -8.60 5.53 -7.33
C LEU A 87 -10.06 6.00 -7.27
N TYR A 88 -10.28 7.19 -6.72
CA TYR A 88 -11.60 7.83 -6.69
C TYR A 88 -11.96 8.31 -8.11
N PRO A 89 -12.89 7.66 -8.84
CA PRO A 89 -13.12 7.92 -10.26
C PRO A 89 -13.76 9.30 -10.52
N HIS A 90 -14.41 9.87 -9.52
CA HIS A 90 -15.06 11.19 -9.56
C HIS A 90 -14.13 12.36 -9.19
N MET A 91 -12.87 12.07 -8.89
CA MET A 91 -11.83 13.05 -8.56
C MET A 91 -10.74 13.02 -9.62
N THR A 92 -10.14 14.18 -9.90
CA THR A 92 -8.93 14.24 -10.74
C THR A 92 -7.77 13.52 -10.05
N VAL A 93 -6.72 13.20 -10.81
CA VAL A 93 -5.47 12.65 -10.29
C VAL A 93 -4.95 13.51 -9.13
N LEU A 94 -4.82 14.81 -9.34
CA LEU A 94 -4.33 15.73 -8.31
C LEU A 94 -5.16 15.68 -7.03
N LYS A 95 -6.50 15.63 -7.14
CA LYS A 95 -7.38 15.50 -5.98
C LYS A 95 -7.25 14.16 -5.27
N ASN A 96 -7.02 13.06 -6.01
CA ASN A 96 -6.72 11.75 -5.42
C ASN A 96 -5.47 11.78 -4.55
N LEU A 97 -4.42 12.50 -4.98
CA LEU A 97 -3.15 12.59 -4.26
C LEU A 97 -3.20 13.57 -3.08
N THR A 98 -3.91 14.69 -3.21
CA THR A 98 -3.96 15.74 -2.18
C THR A 98 -4.90 15.42 -1.02
N LEU A 99 -5.82 14.47 -1.18
CA LEU A 99 -6.85 14.18 -0.18
C LEU A 99 -6.26 13.77 1.18
N ALA A 100 -5.34 12.81 1.20
CA ALA A 100 -4.73 12.32 2.43
C ALA A 100 -3.86 13.40 3.12
N PRO A 101 -2.93 14.08 2.43
CA PRO A 101 -2.16 15.18 3.02
C PRO A 101 -3.03 16.25 3.68
N MET A 102 -4.11 16.65 3.04
CA MET A 102 -5.01 17.67 3.57
C MET A 102 -5.86 17.17 4.76
N LYS A 103 -6.36 15.94 4.67
CA LYS A 103 -7.31 15.40 5.67
C LYS A 103 -6.63 14.77 6.88
N LEU A 104 -5.48 14.12 6.69
CA LEU A 104 -4.79 13.40 7.75
C LEU A 104 -3.65 14.21 8.36
N HIS A 105 -2.93 14.96 7.54
CA HIS A 105 -1.76 15.74 7.97
C HIS A 105 -2.01 17.24 8.06
N HIS A 106 -3.28 17.66 7.86
CA HIS A 106 -3.71 19.08 7.95
C HIS A 106 -2.87 20.05 7.09
N LYS A 107 -2.26 19.53 6.00
CA LYS A 107 -1.51 20.35 5.05
C LYS A 107 -2.45 21.35 4.37
N THR A 108 -1.94 22.53 4.09
CA THR A 108 -2.62 23.49 3.22
C THR A 108 -2.75 22.93 1.80
N LYS A 109 -3.64 23.53 1.03
CA LYS A 109 -3.82 23.11 -0.38
C LYS A 109 -2.51 23.25 -1.17
N ALA A 110 -1.77 24.33 -0.99
CA ALA A 110 -0.51 24.58 -1.69
C ALA A 110 0.54 23.51 -1.34
N GLU A 111 0.75 23.18 -0.07
CA GLU A 111 1.68 22.14 0.38
C GLU A 111 1.27 20.75 -0.11
N ALA A 112 -0.02 20.45 -0.14
CA ALA A 112 -0.53 19.18 -0.63
C ALA A 112 -0.36 19.05 -2.16
N GLU A 113 -0.58 20.12 -2.90
CA GLU A 113 -0.36 20.17 -4.36
C GLU A 113 1.13 20.08 -4.71
N GLU A 114 2.01 20.76 -4.00
CA GLU A 114 3.46 20.65 -4.17
C GLU A 114 3.93 19.21 -3.98
N LEU A 115 3.50 18.56 -2.89
CA LEU A 115 3.79 17.16 -2.61
C LEU A 115 3.26 16.22 -3.71
N ALA A 116 2.03 16.46 -4.16
CA ALA A 116 1.40 15.67 -5.21
C ALA A 116 2.15 15.81 -6.54
N TYR A 117 2.53 17.01 -6.95
CA TYR A 117 3.31 17.23 -8.15
C TYR A 117 4.71 16.59 -8.08
N HIS A 118 5.36 16.64 -6.92
CA HIS A 118 6.61 15.93 -6.70
C HIS A 118 6.47 14.43 -7.00
N TYR A 119 5.47 13.75 -6.41
CA TYR A 119 5.28 12.34 -6.64
C TYR A 119 4.73 12.01 -8.03
N LEU A 120 3.99 12.91 -8.66
CA LEU A 120 3.63 12.77 -10.07
C LEU A 120 4.87 12.81 -10.99
N GLU A 121 5.88 13.59 -10.67
CA GLU A 121 7.17 13.57 -11.38
C GLU A 121 7.91 12.25 -11.15
N VAL A 122 7.95 11.75 -9.92
CA VAL A 122 8.60 10.46 -9.59
C VAL A 122 8.01 9.31 -10.42
N VAL A 123 6.69 9.31 -10.61
CA VAL A 123 5.99 8.28 -11.41
C VAL A 123 5.84 8.63 -12.91
N GLY A 124 6.40 9.77 -13.36
CA GLY A 124 6.42 10.20 -14.76
C GLY A 124 5.05 10.59 -15.33
N LEU A 125 4.14 11.13 -14.49
CA LEU A 125 2.75 11.44 -14.88
C LEU A 125 2.32 12.85 -14.45
N ARG A 126 3.26 13.82 -14.41
CA ARG A 126 2.96 15.20 -14.01
C ARG A 126 1.91 15.87 -14.91
N ASP A 127 1.92 15.56 -16.20
CA ASP A 127 0.99 16.08 -17.21
C ASP A 127 -0.45 15.55 -17.03
N LYS A 128 -0.65 14.55 -16.20
CA LYS A 128 -1.95 13.91 -15.93
C LYS A 128 -2.67 14.43 -14.68
N ALA A 129 -2.18 15.50 -14.04
CA ALA A 129 -2.72 16.02 -12.78
C ALA A 129 -4.23 16.31 -12.82
N ASP A 130 -4.72 16.88 -13.91
CA ASP A 130 -6.12 17.28 -14.08
C ASP A 130 -7.01 16.23 -14.76
N VAL A 131 -6.44 15.08 -15.12
CA VAL A 131 -7.13 13.96 -15.77
C VAL A 131 -7.89 13.14 -14.72
N TYR A 132 -8.99 12.52 -15.12
CA TYR A 132 -9.75 11.59 -14.27
C TYR A 132 -9.28 10.15 -14.46
N PRO A 133 -9.30 9.29 -13.41
CA PRO A 133 -8.83 7.91 -13.49
C PRO A 133 -9.37 7.10 -14.67
N PRO A 134 -10.66 7.16 -15.06
CA PRO A 134 -11.16 6.38 -16.21
C PRO A 134 -10.54 6.76 -17.56
N GLN A 135 -9.83 7.88 -17.65
CA GLN A 135 -9.16 8.33 -18.87
C GLN A 135 -7.69 7.85 -18.97
N LEU A 136 -7.23 7.08 -17.98
CA LEU A 136 -5.85 6.60 -17.87
C LEU A 136 -5.77 5.11 -18.20
N SER A 137 -4.62 4.67 -18.74
CA SER A 137 -4.32 3.25 -18.89
C SER A 137 -4.16 2.56 -17.52
N GLY A 138 -4.25 1.23 -17.47
CA GLY A 138 -4.07 0.46 -16.25
C GLY A 138 -2.73 0.76 -15.55
N GLY A 139 -1.63 0.75 -16.31
CA GLY A 139 -0.30 1.08 -15.77
C GLY A 139 -0.20 2.52 -15.27
N GLN A 140 -0.84 3.48 -15.94
CA GLN A 140 -0.93 4.86 -15.44
C GLN A 140 -1.73 4.94 -14.14
N GLN A 141 -2.87 4.27 -14.05
CA GLN A 141 -3.68 4.23 -12.83
C GLN A 141 -2.90 3.61 -11.66
N GLN A 142 -2.14 2.54 -11.93
CA GLN A 142 -1.31 1.89 -10.89
C GLN A 142 -0.19 2.80 -10.41
N ARG A 143 0.51 3.49 -11.31
CA ARG A 143 1.53 4.46 -10.91
C ARG A 143 0.94 5.62 -10.11
N ILE A 144 -0.26 6.08 -10.45
CA ILE A 144 -0.99 7.07 -9.65
C ILE A 144 -1.39 6.51 -8.27
N ALA A 145 -1.80 5.23 -8.18
CA ALA A 145 -2.09 4.59 -6.89
C ALA A 145 -0.84 4.52 -6.00
N ILE A 146 0.32 4.23 -6.57
CA ILE A 146 1.62 4.30 -5.87
C ILE A 146 1.91 5.74 -5.41
N ALA A 147 1.79 6.74 -6.29
CA ALA A 147 1.99 8.14 -5.95
C ALA A 147 1.04 8.59 -4.82
N ARG A 148 -0.21 8.13 -4.82
CA ARG A 148 -1.18 8.40 -3.75
C ARG A 148 -0.72 7.80 -2.41
N ALA A 149 -0.21 6.57 -2.42
CA ALA A 149 0.33 5.94 -1.21
C ALA A 149 1.53 6.72 -0.66
N LEU A 150 2.40 7.24 -1.51
CA LEU A 150 3.53 8.10 -1.13
C LEU A 150 3.10 9.45 -0.56
N CYS A 151 2.06 10.07 -1.16
CA CYS A 151 1.49 11.32 -0.66
C CYS A 151 0.91 11.19 0.75
N ALA A 152 0.49 9.99 1.17
CA ALA A 152 0.04 9.74 2.53
C ALA A 152 1.17 9.81 3.57
N GLN A 153 2.44 9.85 3.15
CA GLN A 153 3.63 10.02 4.00
C GLN A 153 3.71 9.00 5.15
N THR A 154 3.23 7.79 4.92
CA THR A 154 3.31 6.68 5.88
C THR A 154 4.67 5.99 5.78
N LYS A 155 5.11 5.35 6.87
CA LYS A 155 6.40 4.65 6.95
C LYS A 155 6.39 3.29 6.26
N ILE A 156 5.22 2.70 6.08
CA ILE A 156 5.02 1.35 5.54
C ILE A 156 4.14 1.42 4.30
N ILE A 157 4.57 0.78 3.22
CA ILE A 157 3.75 0.57 2.03
C ILE A 157 3.62 -0.93 1.77
N LEU A 158 2.38 -1.41 1.78
CA LEU A 158 2.04 -2.78 1.42
C LEU A 158 1.60 -2.82 -0.05
N PHE A 159 2.10 -3.81 -0.80
CA PHE A 159 1.71 -4.06 -2.18
C PHE A 159 1.03 -5.43 -2.27
N ASP A 160 -0.20 -5.45 -2.78
CA ASP A 160 -1.00 -6.67 -2.98
C ASP A 160 -1.17 -6.90 -4.48
N GLU A 161 -0.22 -7.62 -5.11
CA GLU A 161 -0.13 -7.88 -6.56
C GLU A 161 -0.23 -6.62 -7.43
N PRO A 162 0.67 -5.65 -7.28
CA PRO A 162 0.54 -4.35 -7.95
C PRO A 162 0.63 -4.42 -9.47
N THR A 163 1.08 -5.54 -10.04
CA THR A 163 1.28 -5.72 -11.48
C THR A 163 0.36 -6.75 -12.13
N SER A 164 -0.39 -7.55 -11.36
CA SER A 164 -1.14 -8.69 -11.89
C SER A 164 -2.35 -8.32 -12.77
N ALA A 165 -2.84 -7.08 -12.67
CA ALA A 165 -3.95 -6.57 -13.50
C ALA A 165 -3.46 -5.75 -14.71
N LEU A 166 -2.15 -5.77 -15.01
CA LEU A 166 -1.54 -4.93 -16.04
C LEU A 166 -1.15 -5.73 -17.28
N ASP A 167 -1.15 -5.05 -18.41
CA ASP A 167 -0.59 -5.55 -19.66
C ASP A 167 0.94 -5.70 -19.52
N PRO A 168 1.55 -6.74 -20.16
CA PRO A 168 2.99 -7.00 -20.04
C PRO A 168 3.88 -5.80 -20.36
N GLU A 169 3.47 -4.96 -21.33
CA GLU A 169 4.21 -3.78 -21.74
C GLU A 169 4.28 -2.69 -20.66
N THR A 170 3.28 -2.64 -19.77
CA THR A 170 3.19 -1.62 -18.70
C THR A 170 3.75 -2.08 -17.36
N ILE A 171 3.99 -3.39 -17.18
CA ILE A 171 4.55 -3.95 -15.96
C ILE A 171 5.89 -3.33 -15.62
N GLN A 172 6.78 -3.19 -16.62
CA GLN A 172 8.14 -2.67 -16.40
C GLN A 172 8.11 -1.24 -15.83
N GLU A 173 7.22 -0.39 -16.33
CA GLU A 173 7.08 0.99 -15.86
C GLU A 173 6.71 1.07 -14.36
N VAL A 174 5.86 0.15 -13.90
CA VAL A 174 5.46 0.05 -12.49
C VAL A 174 6.60 -0.50 -11.64
N LEU A 175 7.29 -1.54 -12.11
CA LEU A 175 8.44 -2.12 -11.43
C LEU A 175 9.57 -1.11 -11.27
N ASP A 176 9.86 -0.30 -12.31
CA ASP A 176 10.89 0.75 -12.25
C ASP A 176 10.58 1.78 -11.15
N VAL A 177 9.31 2.14 -10.97
CA VAL A 177 8.89 3.01 -9.86
C VAL A 177 9.11 2.30 -8.52
N MET A 178 8.71 1.04 -8.39
CA MET A 178 8.89 0.26 -7.15
C MET A 178 10.38 0.10 -6.79
N VAL A 179 11.25 -0.14 -7.78
CA VAL A 179 12.71 -0.23 -7.58
C VAL A 179 13.26 1.11 -7.10
N LYS A 180 12.84 2.24 -7.68
CA LYS A 180 13.25 3.57 -7.18
C LYS A 180 12.88 3.75 -5.71
N LEU A 181 11.65 3.39 -5.34
CA LEU A 181 11.18 3.46 -3.96
C LEU A 181 11.92 2.51 -3.03
N ALA A 182 12.32 1.33 -3.51
CA ALA A 182 13.08 0.37 -2.72
C ALA A 182 14.46 0.91 -2.31
N HIS A 183 15.04 1.84 -3.06
CA HIS A 183 16.28 2.54 -2.70
C HIS A 183 16.09 3.64 -1.64
N GLU A 184 14.86 4.05 -1.36
CA GLU A 184 14.53 5.00 -0.30
C GLU A 184 14.66 4.31 1.08
N LYS A 185 15.65 4.72 1.87
CA LYS A 185 15.98 4.06 3.16
C LYS A 185 14.87 4.15 4.22
N ASN A 186 14.01 5.14 4.10
CA ASN A 186 13.01 5.46 5.14
C ASN A 186 11.63 4.82 4.91
N ILE A 187 11.46 4.04 3.84
CA ILE A 187 10.18 3.38 3.53
C ILE A 187 10.35 1.88 3.75
N THR A 188 9.51 1.30 4.58
CA THR A 188 9.38 -0.15 4.72
C THR A 188 8.40 -0.64 3.66
N MET A 189 8.77 -1.66 2.88
CA MET A 189 7.93 -2.19 1.80
C MET A 189 7.69 -3.68 2.03
N VAL A 190 6.44 -4.10 1.85
CA VAL A 190 6.07 -5.52 1.78
C VAL A 190 5.32 -5.73 0.47
N ASP A 191 5.86 -6.59 -0.38
CA ASP A 191 5.32 -6.93 -1.69
C ASP A 191 5.01 -8.43 -1.77
N ARG A 192 4.06 -8.80 -2.62
CA ARG A 192 3.70 -10.18 -2.88
C ARG A 192 3.37 -10.46 -4.35
#